data_054cdef76edca2ffbee70851b6022299
#
_entry.id   054cdef76edca2ffbee70851b6022299
#
_cell.length_a   1.000
_cell.length_b   1.000
_cell.length_c   1.000
_cell.angle_alpha   90.00
_cell.angle_beta   90.00
_cell.angle_gamma   90.00
#
_symmetry.space_group_name_H-M   'P 1'
#
loop_
_entity.id
_entity.type
_entity.pdbx_description
1 polymer ?
#
loop_
_entity_poly.entity_id
_entity_poly.type
_entity_poly.pdbx_seq_one_letter_code
_entity_poly.pdbx_strand_id
1 'polypeptide(L)' 'MGHFGLAVRDPKKSAKWFERALGLRKEFDFENGVAIGNDNVTMALFKGRRH' A
#
# COMPACT_ATOMS: atom_id res chain seq x y z
N MET A 1 13.32 1.38 -9.77
CA MET A 1 11.91 1.49 -10.09
C MET A 1 11.21 0.15 -9.99
N GLY A 2 10.05 0.14 -9.43
CA GLY A 2 9.32 -1.08 -9.32
C GLY A 2 7.99 -0.88 -8.63
N HIS A 3 7.11 -1.82 -8.85
CA HIS A 3 5.85 -1.79 -8.16
C HIS A 3 5.45 -3.23 -7.87
N PHE A 4 4.73 -3.41 -6.79
CA PHE A 4 4.32 -4.73 -6.38
C PHE A 4 3.10 -4.61 -5.49
N GLY A 5 2.42 -5.73 -5.31
CA GLY A 5 1.24 -5.77 -4.49
C GLY A 5 1.50 -6.55 -3.21
N LEU A 6 0.82 -6.17 -2.16
CA LEU A 6 0.96 -6.84 -0.88
C LEU A 6 -0.41 -6.98 -0.26
N ALA A 7 -0.77 -8.21 0.06
CA ALA A 7 -2.04 -8.47 0.71
C ALA A 7 -1.89 -8.23 2.21
N VAL A 8 -2.78 -7.42 2.75
CA VAL A 8 -2.72 -7.06 4.16
C VAL A 8 -4.11 -7.17 4.74
N ARG A 9 -4.18 -7.18 6.04
CA ARG A 9 -5.45 -7.29 6.73
C ARG A 9 -6.23 -5.99 6.66
N ASP A 10 -5.54 -4.88 6.79
CA ASP A 10 -6.18 -3.57 6.80
C ASP A 10 -5.32 -2.62 5.96
N PRO A 11 -5.67 -2.45 4.68
CA PRO A 11 -4.83 -1.63 3.80
C PRO A 11 -4.64 -0.21 4.28
N LYS A 12 -5.67 0.40 4.84
CA LYS A 12 -5.54 1.78 5.26
C LYS A 12 -4.59 1.93 6.44
N LYS A 13 -4.69 1.04 7.40
CA LYS A 13 -3.78 1.07 8.52
C LYS A 13 -2.36 0.75 8.09
N SER A 14 -2.23 -0.25 7.25
CA SER A 14 -0.91 -0.63 6.76
C SER A 14 -0.29 0.50 5.96
N ALA A 15 -1.09 1.19 5.17
CA ALA A 15 -0.57 2.31 4.40
C ALA A 15 -0.01 3.39 5.31
N LYS A 16 -0.71 3.70 6.37
CA LYS A 16 -0.22 4.69 7.31
C LYS A 16 1.10 4.28 7.93
N TRP A 17 1.19 3.03 8.28
CA TRP A 17 2.42 2.52 8.86
C TRP A 17 3.58 2.63 7.88
N PHE A 18 3.35 2.23 6.65
CA PHE A 18 4.39 2.29 5.63
C PHE A 18 4.76 3.73 5.29
N GLU A 19 3.79 4.63 5.30
CA GLU A 19 4.08 6.03 5.06
C GLU A 19 5.07 6.56 6.08
N ARG A 20 4.85 6.21 7.33
CA ARG A 20 5.73 6.69 8.40
C ARG A 20 7.05 5.97 8.42
N ALA A 21 7.02 4.66 8.26
CA ALA A 21 8.24 3.87 8.40
C ALA A 21 9.18 4.04 7.21
N LEU A 22 8.62 4.18 6.01
CA LEU A 22 9.41 4.19 4.80
C LEU A 22 9.38 5.51 4.05
N GLY A 23 8.64 6.48 4.54
CA GLY A 23 8.56 7.76 3.86
C GLY A 23 7.79 7.72 2.56
N LEU A 24 6.88 6.80 2.45
CA LEU A 24 6.05 6.71 1.27
C LEU A 24 4.84 7.60 1.42
N ARG A 25 4.10 7.80 0.36
CA ARG A 25 2.87 8.54 0.46
C ARG A 25 1.79 7.91 -0.38
N LYS A 26 0.56 8.18 0.03
CA LYS A 26 -0.58 7.64 -0.67
C LYS A 26 -0.73 8.28 -2.02
N GLU A 27 -0.88 7.48 -3.05
CA GLU A 27 -1.05 7.98 -4.39
C GLU A 27 -2.51 7.96 -4.81
N PHE A 28 -3.20 6.88 -4.54
CA PHE A 28 -4.63 6.82 -4.82
C PHE A 28 -5.24 5.65 -4.09
N ASP A 29 -6.57 5.70 -3.96
CA ASP A 29 -7.35 4.62 -3.39
C ASP A 29 -7.96 3.80 -4.50
N PHE A 30 -8.13 2.53 -4.26
CA PHE A 30 -8.95 1.72 -5.15
C PHE A 30 -9.84 0.83 -4.30
N GLU A 31 -10.67 0.07 -4.95
CA GLU A 31 -11.78 -0.59 -4.30
C GLU A 31 -11.37 -1.43 -3.09
N ASN A 32 -10.32 -2.19 -3.23
CA ASN A 32 -9.92 -3.10 -2.18
C ASN A 32 -8.65 -2.68 -1.47
N GLY A 33 -8.20 -1.46 -1.69
CA GLY A 33 -6.95 -1.09 -1.07
C GLY A 33 -6.49 0.30 -1.42
N VAL A 34 -5.20 0.49 -1.31
CA VAL A 34 -4.60 1.80 -1.49
C VAL A 34 -3.22 1.64 -2.11
N ALA A 35 -2.87 2.54 -2.99
CA ALA A 35 -1.54 2.57 -3.59
C ALA A 35 -0.71 3.63 -2.90
N ILE A 36 0.47 3.25 -2.48
CA ILE A 36 1.41 4.16 -1.84
C ILE A 36 2.74 4.04 -2.54
N GLY A 37 3.54 5.07 -2.45
CA GLY A 37 4.82 4.99 -3.11
C GLY A 37 5.61 6.28 -3.03
N ASN A 38 6.68 6.29 -3.76
CA ASN A 38 7.51 7.46 -3.93
C ASN A 38 8.07 7.46 -5.35
N ASP A 39 9.12 8.22 -5.57
CA ASP A 39 9.67 8.33 -6.92
C ASP A 39 10.27 7.03 -7.43
N ASN A 40 10.59 6.13 -6.54
CA ASN A 40 11.31 4.92 -6.92
C ASN A 40 10.46 3.66 -6.91
N VAL A 41 9.41 3.65 -6.12
CA VAL A 41 8.65 2.43 -5.94
C VAL A 41 7.19 2.74 -5.72
N THR A 42 6.33 1.90 -6.25
CA THR A 42 4.90 1.96 -6.00
C THR A 42 4.46 0.62 -5.43
N MET A 43 3.70 0.68 -4.36
CA MET A 43 3.23 -0.52 -3.70
C MET A 43 1.72 -0.46 -3.55
N ALA A 44 1.05 -1.50 -3.97
CA ALA A 44 -0.39 -1.60 -3.81
C ALA A 44 -0.68 -2.48 -2.60
N LEU A 45 -1.37 -1.91 -1.64
CA LEU A 45 -1.81 -2.65 -0.47
C LEU A 45 -3.27 -2.99 -0.65
N PHE A 46 -3.60 -4.24 -0.61
CA PHE A 46 -4.98 -4.65 -0.81
C PHE A 46 -5.38 -5.65 0.25
N LYS A 47 -6.67 -5.71 0.48
CA LYS A 47 -7.18 -6.58 1.51
C LYS A 47 -7.02 -8.02 1.08
N GLY A 48 -6.29 -8.79 1.87
CA GLY A 48 -6.05 -10.18 1.58
C GLY A 48 -7.27 -11.02 1.86
N ARG A 49 -7.42 -12.05 1.05
CA ARG A 49 -8.50 -12.99 1.25
C ARG A 49 -8.02 -14.10 2.15
N ARG A 50 -8.85 -14.49 3.04
CA ARG A 50 -8.51 -15.55 3.97
C ARG A 50 -9.47 -16.69 3.90
N HIS A 51 -9.01 -17.81 4.21
CA HIS A 51 -9.85 -18.98 4.29
C HIS A 51 -9.88 -19.51 5.67
#